data_e5fc8cafe89b2be27d7762771429c0af
#
_entry.id   e5fc8cafe89b2be27d7762771429c0af
#
_cell.length_a   1.000
_cell.length_b   1.000
_cell.length_c   1.000
_cell.angle_alpha   90.00
_cell.angle_beta   90.00
_cell.angle_gamma   90.00
#
_symmetry.space_group_name_H-M   'P 1'
#
loop_
_entity.id
_entity.type
_entity.pdbx_description
1 polymer ?
#
loop_
_entity_poly.entity_id
_entity_poly.type
_entity_poly.pdbx_seq_one_letter_code
_entity_poly.pdbx_strand_id
1 'polypeptide(L)'
;MPSEGQVSALVAFVAPHRTMRCRLDAATPELRFGRLGDCAIRIGHSPLLDEGVPRIAGKLMIWKDRVAVENLDEVYAFDVAARDGPRSVVRPGYLLSPKEPAFEVIVSGARGRHVIRIAVLAAHSQAVKASSGDAEPATNPPPNLTGEERAVLEAYLAPLKAGRPLHATHTEVAEALGRSKTWVRSRAAEIYDKFFVAAVPMRDYPDDVDAIVDAAWRHGL
;
A
#
# COMPACT_ATOMS: atom_id res chain seq x y z
N MET A 1 -15.88 -9.81 26.23
CA MET A 1 -14.73 -8.89 26.16
C MET A 1 -14.79 -8.24 24.79
N PRO A 2 -15.05 -6.93 24.67
CA PRO A 2 -14.95 -6.25 23.38
C PRO A 2 -13.47 -6.28 22.98
N SER A 3 -13.18 -6.75 21.78
CA SER A 3 -11.84 -6.70 21.20
C SER A 3 -11.45 -5.23 21.02
N GLU A 4 -10.48 -4.78 21.82
CA GLU A 4 -9.81 -3.50 21.60
C GLU A 4 -9.40 -3.39 20.15
N GLY A 5 -9.56 -2.22 19.57
CA GLY A 5 -9.39 -1.95 18.15
C GLY A 5 -8.03 -2.43 17.64
N GLN A 6 -8.07 -3.46 16.81
CA GLN A 6 -6.89 -4.16 16.33
C GLN A 6 -6.22 -3.37 15.22
N VAL A 7 -4.98 -2.94 15.42
CA VAL A 7 -4.16 -2.29 14.40
C VAL A 7 -3.90 -3.25 13.24
N SER A 8 -4.02 -2.76 12.03
CA SER A 8 -3.58 -3.46 10.83
C SER A 8 -2.88 -2.50 9.87
N ALA A 9 -2.13 -3.01 8.92
CA ALA A 9 -1.51 -2.20 7.88
C ALA A 9 -1.53 -2.91 6.53
N LEU A 10 -1.67 -2.13 5.48
CA LEU A 10 -1.38 -2.56 4.12
C LEU A 10 0.09 -2.29 3.83
N VAL A 11 0.76 -3.26 3.26
CA VAL A 11 2.18 -3.20 2.92
C VAL A 11 2.33 -3.50 1.44
N ALA A 12 2.94 -2.60 0.69
CA ALA A 12 3.19 -2.75 -0.73
C ALA A 12 4.68 -2.60 -1.06
N PHE A 13 5.19 -3.46 -1.91
CA PHE A 13 6.50 -3.34 -2.53
C PHE A 13 6.35 -3.37 -4.05
N VAL A 14 6.79 -2.31 -4.70
CA VAL A 14 6.73 -2.15 -6.16
C VAL A 14 8.10 -2.46 -6.74
N ALA A 15 8.20 -3.58 -7.42
CA ALA A 15 9.35 -3.94 -8.26
C ALA A 15 9.06 -3.64 -9.74
N PRO A 16 10.06 -3.52 -10.61
CA PRO A 16 9.87 -3.16 -12.03
C PRO A 16 8.88 -4.03 -12.80
N HIS A 17 8.68 -5.28 -12.37
CA HIS A 17 7.82 -6.25 -13.06
C HIS A 17 6.77 -6.90 -12.17
N ARG A 18 6.71 -6.52 -10.90
CA ARG A 18 5.78 -7.13 -9.94
C ARG A 18 5.53 -6.20 -8.77
N THR A 19 4.26 -5.98 -8.44
CA THR A 19 3.85 -5.41 -7.17
C THR A 19 3.53 -6.56 -6.20
N MET A 20 4.15 -6.54 -5.03
CA MET A 20 3.82 -7.45 -3.93
C MET A 20 3.02 -6.67 -2.90
N ARG A 21 1.96 -7.27 -2.40
CA ARG A 21 1.11 -6.71 -1.36
C ARG A 21 0.93 -7.73 -0.26
N CYS A 22 1.01 -7.26 0.96
CA CYS A 22 0.80 -8.07 2.15
C CYS A 22 -0.05 -7.27 3.14
N ARG A 23 -0.78 -7.97 3.97
CA ARG A 23 -1.48 -7.37 5.11
C ARG A 23 -0.77 -7.76 6.39
N LEU A 24 -0.52 -6.78 7.23
CA LEU A 24 -0.04 -6.95 8.58
C LEU A 24 -1.24 -6.78 9.53
N ASP A 25 -1.59 -7.81 10.26
CA ASP A 25 -2.71 -7.83 11.21
C ASP A 25 -2.49 -8.90 12.28
N ALA A 26 -3.50 -9.19 13.10
CA ALA A 26 -3.36 -10.21 14.15
C ALA A 26 -3.16 -11.64 13.64
N ALA A 27 -3.65 -11.95 12.44
CA ALA A 27 -3.40 -13.25 11.82
C ALA A 27 -1.98 -13.36 11.25
N THR A 28 -1.43 -12.22 10.84
CA THR A 28 -0.07 -12.09 10.32
C THR A 28 0.62 -10.94 11.03
N PRO A 29 1.07 -11.14 12.30
CA PRO A 29 1.55 -10.05 13.15
C PRO A 29 2.96 -9.57 12.81
N GLU A 30 3.68 -10.27 11.94
CA GLU A 30 4.98 -9.85 11.43
C GLU A 30 5.18 -10.23 9.95
N LEU A 31 5.91 -9.39 9.23
CA LEU A 31 6.31 -9.59 7.84
C LEU A 31 7.80 -9.31 7.71
N ARG A 32 8.61 -10.34 7.41
CA ARG A 32 10.03 -10.16 7.14
C ARG A 32 10.24 -9.65 5.73
N PHE A 33 11.23 -8.78 5.57
CA PHE A 33 11.65 -8.26 4.27
C PHE A 33 13.16 -8.40 4.07
N GLY A 34 13.54 -8.65 2.83
CA GLY A 34 14.92 -8.90 2.45
C GLY A 34 15.01 -9.64 1.13
N ARG A 35 16.22 -10.08 0.78
CA ARG A 35 16.52 -10.77 -0.47
C ARG A 35 16.18 -12.28 -0.42
N LEU A 36 16.05 -12.88 0.76
CA LEU A 36 15.85 -14.30 0.96
C LEU A 36 14.45 -14.76 0.48
N GLY A 37 14.34 -16.01 0.03
CA GLY A 37 13.11 -16.55 -0.54
C GLY A 37 11.98 -16.78 0.45
N ASP A 38 12.29 -16.86 1.75
CA ASP A 38 11.34 -17.01 2.86
C ASP A 38 10.86 -15.65 3.42
N CYS A 39 11.39 -14.52 2.93
CA CYS A 39 10.86 -13.23 3.26
C CYS A 39 9.48 -13.04 2.63
N ALA A 40 8.49 -12.63 3.44
CA ALA A 40 7.16 -12.29 2.97
C ALA A 40 7.22 -11.15 1.93
N ILE A 41 8.15 -10.20 2.13
CA ILE A 41 8.41 -9.12 1.19
C ILE A 41 9.83 -9.32 0.62
N ARG A 42 9.88 -9.95 -0.54
CA ARG A 42 11.15 -10.24 -1.19
C ARG A 42 11.60 -9.07 -2.05
N ILE A 43 12.63 -8.35 -1.60
CA ILE A 43 13.24 -7.19 -2.27
C ILE A 43 14.60 -7.55 -2.87
N GLY A 44 15.07 -6.77 -3.87
CA GLY A 44 16.38 -6.98 -4.49
C GLY A 44 16.50 -8.27 -5.32
N HIS A 45 15.38 -8.80 -5.81
CA HIS A 45 15.36 -10.07 -6.54
C HIS A 45 15.05 -9.96 -8.03
N SER A 46 14.36 -8.89 -8.45
CA SER A 46 13.89 -8.74 -9.84
C SER A 46 14.32 -7.40 -10.44
N PRO A 47 14.68 -7.35 -11.73
CA PRO A 47 14.86 -8.46 -12.66
C PRO A 47 16.17 -9.24 -12.44
N LEU A 48 17.12 -8.64 -11.73
CA LEU A 48 18.41 -9.22 -11.38
C LEU A 48 18.61 -9.19 -9.87
N LEU A 49 19.31 -10.20 -9.35
CA LEU A 49 19.66 -10.26 -7.94
C LEU A 49 20.49 -9.04 -7.53
N ASP A 50 20.06 -8.34 -6.51
CA ASP A 50 20.81 -7.24 -5.89
C ASP A 50 21.47 -7.75 -4.61
N GLU A 51 22.75 -8.12 -4.74
CA GLU A 51 23.53 -8.66 -3.61
C GLU A 51 23.80 -7.63 -2.51
N GLY A 52 23.66 -6.33 -2.80
CA GLY A 52 23.73 -5.27 -1.82
C GLY A 52 22.53 -5.22 -0.86
N VAL A 53 21.43 -5.91 -1.20
CA VAL A 53 20.31 -6.08 -0.28
C VAL A 53 20.60 -7.20 0.70
N PRO A 54 20.47 -7.00 2.02
CA PRO A 54 20.64 -8.06 3.01
C PRO A 54 19.72 -9.27 2.77
N ARG A 55 20.18 -10.46 3.17
CA ARG A 55 19.35 -11.68 3.10
C ARG A 55 18.05 -11.52 3.88
N ILE A 56 18.17 -11.00 5.09
CA ILE A 56 17.05 -10.53 5.93
C ILE A 56 17.43 -9.11 6.33
N ALA A 57 16.76 -8.10 5.78
CA ALA A 57 17.04 -6.71 6.11
C ALA A 57 16.29 -6.27 7.38
N GLY A 58 15.06 -6.76 7.55
CA GLY A 58 14.26 -6.38 8.71
C GLY A 58 12.91 -7.06 8.73
N LYS A 59 12.07 -6.59 9.64
CA LYS A 59 10.68 -6.99 9.73
C LYS A 59 9.77 -5.81 10.06
N LEU A 60 8.56 -5.88 9.57
CA LEU A 60 7.42 -5.10 10.01
C LEU A 60 6.65 -5.91 11.04
N MET A 61 6.17 -5.29 12.09
CA MET A 61 5.43 -5.97 13.14
C MET A 61 4.40 -5.06 13.80
N ILE A 62 3.35 -5.67 14.35
CA ILE A 62 2.45 -4.97 15.27
C ILE A 62 3.08 -5.01 16.66
N TRP A 63 3.33 -3.86 17.21
CA TRP A 63 3.94 -3.69 18.53
C TRP A 63 3.23 -2.60 19.32
N LYS A 64 2.64 -2.95 20.47
CA LYS A 64 1.90 -2.01 21.33
C LYS A 64 0.89 -1.15 20.55
N ASP A 65 0.01 -1.77 19.80
CA ASP A 65 -1.04 -1.13 18.99
C ASP A 65 -0.52 -0.13 17.93
N ARG A 66 0.68 -0.37 17.43
CA ARG A 66 1.31 0.40 16.34
C ARG A 66 2.04 -0.53 15.40
N VAL A 67 2.29 -0.03 14.21
CA VAL A 67 3.25 -0.68 13.30
C VAL A 67 4.65 -0.25 13.67
N ALA A 68 5.54 -1.22 13.83
CA ALA A 68 6.95 -0.99 14.07
C ALA A 68 7.79 -1.67 12.99
N VAL A 69 8.96 -1.13 12.76
CA VAL A 69 9.97 -1.64 11.84
C VAL A 69 11.22 -1.97 12.65
N GLU A 70 11.69 -3.20 12.57
CA GLU A 70 12.92 -3.64 13.23
C GLU A 70 13.98 -3.97 12.17
N ASN A 71 15.19 -3.50 12.39
CA ASN A 71 16.34 -3.85 11.56
C ASN A 71 16.98 -5.14 12.09
N LEU A 72 16.92 -6.19 11.30
CA LEU A 72 17.48 -7.50 11.63
C LEU A 72 18.84 -7.77 10.98
N ASP A 73 19.34 -6.84 10.18
CA ASP A 73 20.69 -6.93 9.62
C ASP A 73 21.74 -6.60 10.69
N GLU A 74 22.93 -7.15 10.56
CA GLU A 74 24.03 -6.94 11.51
C GLU A 74 24.91 -5.75 11.12
N VAL A 75 24.86 -5.31 9.86
CA VAL A 75 25.83 -4.37 9.29
C VAL A 75 25.14 -3.14 8.70
N TYR A 76 24.07 -3.32 7.95
CA TYR A 76 23.49 -2.27 7.14
C TYR A 76 22.27 -1.62 7.81
N ALA A 77 22.29 -0.28 7.86
CA ALA A 77 21.13 0.50 8.23
C ALA A 77 20.20 0.68 7.03
N PHE A 78 18.93 0.93 7.30
CA PHE A 78 17.97 1.38 6.29
C PHE A 78 17.22 2.62 6.79
N ASP A 79 16.54 3.29 5.88
CA ASP A 79 15.80 4.51 6.20
C ASP A 79 14.29 4.23 6.33
N VAL A 80 13.67 5.00 7.21
CA VAL A 80 12.21 5.09 7.31
C VAL A 80 11.84 6.55 7.12
N ALA A 81 10.96 6.83 6.16
CA ALA A 81 10.54 8.18 5.81
C ALA A 81 9.01 8.26 5.83
N ALA A 82 8.46 9.25 6.52
CA ALA A 82 7.08 9.66 6.28
C ALA A 82 7.01 10.39 4.94
N ARG A 83 5.85 10.36 4.28
CA ARG A 83 5.69 10.95 2.94
C ARG A 83 6.11 12.42 2.87
N ASP A 84 5.74 13.21 3.89
CA ASP A 84 6.04 14.64 4.00
C ASP A 84 6.76 14.96 5.32
N GLY A 85 7.40 13.95 5.92
CA GLY A 85 8.00 14.01 7.25
C GLY A 85 9.50 13.76 7.27
N PRO A 86 10.07 13.74 8.46
CA PRO A 86 11.48 13.48 8.63
C PRO A 86 11.86 12.06 8.22
N ARG A 87 13.06 11.92 7.74
CA ARG A 87 13.70 10.64 7.46
C ARG A 87 14.50 10.20 8.70
N SER A 88 14.27 8.98 9.13
CA SER A 88 14.96 8.36 10.26
C SER A 88 15.79 7.18 9.80
N VAL A 89 16.99 7.05 10.31
CA VAL A 89 17.89 5.92 10.03
C VAL A 89 17.67 4.85 11.10
N VAL A 90 17.32 3.64 10.69
CA VAL A 90 17.17 2.49 11.59
C VAL A 90 18.45 1.65 11.52
N ARG A 91 19.25 1.75 12.56
CA ARG A 91 20.51 1.00 12.69
C ARG A 91 20.27 -0.47 12.98
N PRO A 92 21.27 -1.36 12.73
CA PRO A 92 21.22 -2.76 13.12
C PRO A 92 20.75 -2.98 14.56
N GLY A 93 19.78 -3.88 14.75
CA GLY A 93 19.20 -4.21 16.07
C GLY A 93 18.25 -3.17 16.66
N TYR A 94 17.97 -2.06 15.95
CA TYR A 94 17.06 -1.03 16.43
C TYR A 94 15.65 -1.21 15.88
N LEU A 95 14.69 -0.80 16.70
CA LEU A 95 13.27 -0.77 16.37
C LEU A 95 12.80 0.69 16.30
N LEU A 96 12.03 1.02 15.26
CA LEU A 96 11.38 2.30 15.10
C LEU A 96 9.87 2.09 14.93
N SER A 97 9.05 2.84 15.65
CA SER A 97 7.60 2.89 15.43
C SER A 97 7.20 4.29 14.96
N PRO A 98 7.03 4.51 13.66
CA PRO A 98 6.58 5.78 13.12
C PRO A 98 5.21 6.16 13.70
N LYS A 99 4.99 7.47 13.88
CA LYS A 99 3.71 8.01 14.36
C LYS A 99 2.73 8.27 13.20
N GLU A 100 3.28 8.40 12.03
CA GLU A 100 2.57 8.70 10.80
C GLU A 100 1.74 7.50 10.34
N PRO A 101 0.52 7.74 9.83
CA PRO A 101 -0.33 6.66 9.33
C PRO A 101 0.18 6.05 8.02
N ALA A 102 1.09 6.73 7.32
CA ALA A 102 1.73 6.22 6.12
C ALA A 102 3.22 6.57 6.12
N PHE A 103 4.05 5.57 5.82
CA PHE A 103 5.50 5.73 5.75
C PHE A 103 6.12 4.72 4.78
N GLU A 104 7.37 4.96 4.44
CA GLU A 104 8.16 4.12 3.56
C GLU A 104 9.39 3.56 4.31
N VAL A 105 9.71 2.29 4.05
CA VAL A 105 10.98 1.68 4.42
C VAL A 105 11.84 1.61 3.17
N ILE A 106 13.02 2.21 3.22
CA ILE A 106 13.91 2.37 2.07
C ILE A 106 15.19 1.59 2.35
N VAL A 107 15.34 0.46 1.67
CA VAL A 107 16.54 -0.38 1.75
C VAL A 107 17.44 -0.08 0.55
N SER A 108 18.68 0.32 0.82
CA SER A 108 19.67 0.56 -0.22
C SER A 108 20.35 -0.76 -0.60
N GLY A 109 20.41 -1.03 -1.89
CA GLY A 109 21.18 -2.13 -2.46
C GLY A 109 22.30 -1.60 -3.36
N ALA A 110 23.06 -2.51 -3.95
CA ALA A 110 24.11 -2.16 -4.91
C ALA A 110 23.57 -1.63 -6.25
N ARG A 111 22.32 -2.00 -6.58
CA ARG A 111 21.65 -1.63 -7.84
C ARG A 111 20.63 -0.52 -7.69
N GLY A 112 20.44 0.01 -6.49
CA GLY A 112 19.49 1.09 -6.23
C GLY A 112 18.77 0.98 -4.90
N ARG A 113 17.67 1.72 -4.79
CA ARG A 113 16.83 1.74 -3.60
C ARG A 113 15.58 0.90 -3.81
N HIS A 114 15.25 0.14 -2.80
CA HIS A 114 14.04 -0.67 -2.73
C HIS A 114 13.10 -0.04 -1.71
N VAL A 115 11.90 0.33 -2.13
CA VAL A 115 10.94 1.06 -1.30
C VAL A 115 9.76 0.15 -0.96
N ILE A 116 9.54 -0.05 0.33
CA ILE A 116 8.37 -0.72 0.87
C ILE A 116 7.45 0.36 1.42
N ARG A 117 6.22 0.44 0.95
CA ARG A 117 5.22 1.40 1.39
C ARG A 117 4.29 0.77 2.41
N ILE A 118 4.02 1.47 3.47
CA ILE A 118 3.18 1.02 4.55
C ILE A 118 2.08 2.05 4.79
N ALA A 119 0.82 1.60 4.80
CA ALA A 119 -0.32 2.40 5.24
C ALA A 119 -0.97 1.71 6.44
N VAL A 120 -0.93 2.36 7.59
CA VAL A 120 -1.53 1.88 8.83
C VAL A 120 -3.04 2.16 8.76
N LEU A 121 -3.81 1.09 8.84
CA LEU A 121 -5.25 1.19 8.96
C LEU A 121 -5.56 1.44 10.45
N ALA A 122 -6.04 2.64 10.77
CA ALA A 122 -6.46 2.93 12.13
C ALA A 122 -7.50 1.90 12.55
N ALA A 123 -7.30 1.29 13.72
CA ALA A 123 -8.36 0.56 14.36
C ALA A 123 -9.53 1.52 14.52
N HIS A 124 -10.66 1.23 13.89
CA HIS A 124 -11.89 1.97 14.16
C HIS A 124 -12.27 1.68 15.61
N SER A 125 -11.76 2.51 16.52
CA SER A 125 -12.28 2.64 17.86
C SER A 125 -13.66 3.29 17.71
N GLN A 126 -14.65 2.47 17.37
CA GLN A 126 -16.04 2.84 17.56
C GLN A 126 -16.31 2.83 19.08
N ALA A 127 -15.81 3.82 19.78
CA ALA A 127 -16.48 4.34 20.93
C ALA A 127 -17.72 5.11 20.42
N VAL A 128 -18.70 4.38 19.90
CA VAL A 128 -20.03 4.94 19.73
C VAL A 128 -20.59 5.16 21.15
N LYS A 129 -20.36 6.36 21.70
CA LYS A 129 -21.30 6.93 22.63
C LYS A 129 -22.60 7.06 21.84
N ALA A 130 -23.57 6.21 22.20
CA ALA A 130 -24.93 6.36 21.73
C ALA A 130 -25.43 7.76 22.15
N SER A 131 -25.34 8.70 21.25
CA SER A 131 -26.19 9.86 21.18
C SER A 131 -26.95 9.73 19.87
N SER A 132 -28.26 9.49 20.01
CA SER A 132 -29.25 9.50 18.96
C SER A 132 -29.13 10.76 18.11
N GLY A 133 -28.64 10.60 16.91
CA GLY A 133 -28.55 11.59 15.87
C GLY A 133 -27.91 10.93 14.66
N ASP A 134 -28.63 10.92 13.54
CA ASP A 134 -28.21 10.34 12.26
C ASP A 134 -26.81 10.85 11.85
N ALA A 135 -25.77 10.13 12.25
CA ALA A 135 -24.41 10.36 11.77
C ALA A 135 -24.11 9.31 10.70
N GLU A 136 -24.07 9.77 9.45
CA GLU A 136 -23.45 9.04 8.35
C GLU A 136 -22.10 8.45 8.79
N PRO A 137 -21.76 7.22 8.36
CA PRO A 137 -20.45 6.63 8.63
C PRO A 137 -19.38 7.59 8.09
N ALA A 138 -18.41 7.95 8.93
CA ALA A 138 -17.31 8.84 8.56
C ALA A 138 -16.57 8.21 7.35
N THR A 139 -16.92 8.67 6.18
CA THR A 139 -16.26 8.33 4.92
C THR A 139 -14.91 9.02 4.97
N ASN A 140 -13.83 8.24 4.91
CA ASN A 140 -12.51 8.82 4.65
C ASN A 140 -12.62 9.74 3.43
N PRO A 141 -12.06 10.95 3.46
CA PRO A 141 -12.16 11.83 2.31
C PRO A 141 -11.64 11.10 1.07
N PRO A 142 -12.35 11.21 -0.07
CA PRO A 142 -11.95 10.53 -1.28
C PRO A 142 -10.52 10.97 -1.65
N PRO A 143 -9.70 10.06 -2.22
CA PRO A 143 -8.34 10.38 -2.60
C PRO A 143 -8.34 11.54 -3.60
N ASN A 144 -7.42 12.49 -3.43
CA ASN A 144 -7.32 13.65 -4.31
C ASN A 144 -6.73 13.24 -5.66
N LEU A 145 -7.61 12.84 -6.58
CA LEU A 145 -7.25 12.47 -7.95
C LEU A 145 -7.15 13.72 -8.83
N THR A 146 -6.13 13.75 -9.67
CA THR A 146 -6.02 14.75 -10.75
C THR A 146 -7.11 14.53 -11.80
N GLY A 147 -7.33 15.49 -12.68
CA GLY A 147 -8.29 15.34 -13.78
C GLY A 147 -7.97 14.16 -14.70
N GLU A 148 -6.69 13.92 -15.01
CA GLU A 148 -6.27 12.77 -15.82
C GLU A 148 -6.52 11.43 -15.13
N GLU A 149 -6.19 11.32 -13.86
CA GLU A 149 -6.42 10.11 -13.07
C GLU A 149 -7.91 9.81 -12.94
N ARG A 150 -8.73 10.84 -12.72
CA ARG A 150 -10.19 10.70 -12.68
C ARG A 150 -10.73 10.21 -14.02
N ALA A 151 -10.28 10.75 -15.13
CA ALA A 151 -10.69 10.31 -16.47
C ALA A 151 -10.31 8.83 -16.72
N VAL A 152 -9.13 8.40 -16.28
CA VAL A 152 -8.70 6.99 -16.36
C VAL A 152 -9.61 6.10 -15.51
N LEU A 153 -9.88 6.48 -14.27
CA LEU A 153 -10.77 5.72 -13.38
C LEU A 153 -12.20 5.61 -13.93
N GLU A 154 -12.73 6.72 -14.43
CA GLU A 154 -14.05 6.75 -15.07
C GLU A 154 -14.12 5.84 -16.31
N ALA A 155 -13.08 5.85 -17.14
CA ALA A 155 -13.00 4.97 -18.30
C ALA A 155 -12.96 3.48 -17.91
N TYR A 156 -12.29 3.11 -16.83
CA TYR A 156 -12.36 1.76 -16.29
C TYR A 156 -13.75 1.39 -15.79
N LEU A 157 -14.45 2.32 -15.14
CA LEU A 157 -15.78 2.12 -14.58
C LEU A 157 -16.91 2.15 -15.63
N ALA A 158 -16.69 2.76 -16.79
CA ALA A 158 -17.72 2.99 -17.80
C ALA A 158 -18.47 1.70 -18.21
N PRO A 159 -17.83 0.55 -18.46
CA PRO A 159 -18.55 -0.69 -18.78
C PRO A 159 -19.44 -1.17 -17.64
N LEU A 160 -18.99 -1.05 -16.38
CA LEU A 160 -19.79 -1.44 -15.20
C LEU A 160 -21.02 -0.54 -15.07
N LYS A 161 -20.84 0.78 -15.25
CA LYS A 161 -21.94 1.76 -15.26
C LYS A 161 -22.96 1.47 -16.39
N ALA A 162 -22.49 0.87 -17.49
CA ALA A 162 -23.33 0.40 -18.61
C ALA A 162 -23.93 -1.02 -18.42
N GLY A 163 -23.77 -1.62 -17.23
CA GLY A 163 -24.33 -2.93 -16.89
C GLY A 163 -23.49 -4.14 -17.39
N ARG A 164 -22.25 -3.92 -17.84
CA ARG A 164 -21.34 -5.03 -18.15
C ARG A 164 -20.80 -5.65 -16.85
N PRO A 165 -20.51 -6.96 -16.83
CA PRO A 165 -20.05 -7.64 -15.60
C PRO A 165 -18.60 -7.34 -15.24
N LEU A 166 -17.81 -6.79 -16.17
CA LEU A 166 -16.38 -6.50 -15.98
C LEU A 166 -16.08 -5.05 -16.35
N HIS A 167 -15.09 -4.47 -15.69
CA HIS A 167 -14.52 -3.16 -16.03
C HIS A 167 -13.79 -3.20 -17.40
N ALA A 168 -13.41 -2.01 -17.91
CA ALA A 168 -12.63 -1.93 -19.14
C ALA A 168 -11.21 -2.47 -18.94
N THR A 169 -10.63 -3.02 -20.00
CA THR A 169 -9.22 -3.40 -20.05
C THR A 169 -8.34 -2.17 -20.28
N HIS A 170 -7.04 -2.27 -19.98
CA HIS A 170 -6.06 -1.20 -20.29
C HIS A 170 -6.11 -0.76 -21.77
N THR A 171 -6.41 -1.69 -22.68
CA THR A 171 -6.49 -1.40 -24.12
C THR A 171 -7.73 -0.57 -24.42
N GLU A 172 -8.89 -0.98 -23.92
CA GLU A 172 -10.14 -0.23 -24.10
C GLU A 172 -10.06 1.19 -23.51
N VAL A 173 -9.45 1.34 -22.33
CA VAL A 173 -9.21 2.66 -21.72
C VAL A 173 -8.25 3.51 -22.55
N ALA A 174 -7.18 2.91 -23.07
CA ALA A 174 -6.21 3.60 -23.92
C ALA A 174 -6.87 4.13 -25.21
N GLU A 175 -7.70 3.30 -25.85
CA GLU A 175 -8.49 3.68 -27.03
C GLU A 175 -9.49 4.79 -26.71
N ALA A 176 -10.25 4.65 -25.62
CA ALA A 176 -11.26 5.62 -25.22
C ALA A 176 -10.67 7.01 -24.91
N LEU A 177 -9.45 7.05 -24.36
CA LEU A 177 -8.77 8.30 -23.98
C LEU A 177 -7.79 8.82 -25.04
N GLY A 178 -7.57 8.09 -26.15
CA GLY A 178 -6.59 8.45 -27.17
C GLY A 178 -5.15 8.47 -26.63
N ARG A 179 -4.84 7.58 -25.70
CA ARG A 179 -3.53 7.50 -25.03
C ARG A 179 -2.87 6.14 -25.27
N SER A 180 -1.57 6.02 -24.94
CA SER A 180 -0.88 4.74 -25.01
C SER A 180 -1.25 3.83 -23.82
N LYS A 181 -1.23 2.51 -24.04
CA LYS A 181 -1.45 1.51 -22.97
C LYS A 181 -0.46 1.67 -21.81
N THR A 182 0.79 2.03 -22.10
CA THR A 182 1.81 2.28 -21.07
C THR A 182 1.45 3.49 -20.22
N TRP A 183 0.95 4.57 -20.84
CA TRP A 183 0.47 5.74 -20.11
C TRP A 183 -0.70 5.39 -19.18
N VAL A 184 -1.68 4.62 -19.67
CA VAL A 184 -2.82 4.18 -18.85
C VAL A 184 -2.36 3.35 -17.64
N ARG A 185 -1.42 2.43 -17.84
CA ARG A 185 -0.86 1.63 -16.74
C ARG A 185 -0.16 2.49 -15.69
N SER A 186 0.61 3.49 -16.13
CA SER A 186 1.27 4.43 -15.21
C SER A 186 0.25 5.20 -14.37
N ARG A 187 -0.82 5.69 -14.98
CA ARG A 187 -1.89 6.40 -14.26
C ARG A 187 -2.65 5.49 -13.32
N ALA A 188 -2.94 4.23 -13.70
CA ALA A 188 -3.59 3.26 -12.82
C ALA A 188 -2.74 2.99 -11.58
N ALA A 189 -1.42 2.83 -11.72
CA ALA A 189 -0.51 2.68 -10.59
C ALA A 189 -0.52 3.90 -9.67
N GLU A 190 -0.52 5.12 -10.23
CA GLU A 190 -0.60 6.36 -9.44
C GLU A 190 -1.94 6.49 -8.69
N ILE A 191 -3.06 6.12 -9.32
CA ILE A 191 -4.37 6.05 -8.66
C ILE A 191 -4.31 5.06 -7.50
N TYR A 192 -3.77 3.86 -7.75
CA TYR A 192 -3.63 2.85 -6.71
C TYR A 192 -2.82 3.38 -5.51
N ASP A 193 -1.69 4.02 -5.78
CA ASP A 193 -0.86 4.63 -4.73
C ASP A 193 -1.62 5.68 -3.92
N LYS A 194 -2.47 6.48 -4.56
CA LYS A 194 -3.30 7.48 -3.87
C LYS A 194 -4.39 6.85 -3.02
N PHE A 195 -5.06 5.79 -3.53
CA PHE A 195 -6.04 5.03 -2.75
C PHE A 195 -5.37 4.37 -1.55
N PHE A 196 -4.19 3.78 -1.76
CA PHE A 196 -3.40 3.18 -0.70
C PHE A 196 -3.04 4.20 0.39
N VAL A 197 -2.54 5.38 0.00
CA VAL A 197 -2.18 6.45 0.94
C VAL A 197 -3.39 7.03 1.66
N ALA A 198 -4.52 7.14 0.97
CA ALA A 198 -5.78 7.59 1.58
C ALA A 198 -6.42 6.52 2.48
N ALA A 199 -5.76 5.36 2.66
CA ALA A 199 -6.27 4.22 3.41
C ALA A 199 -7.68 3.77 2.96
N VAL A 200 -8.00 3.95 1.66
CA VAL A 200 -9.25 3.44 1.09
C VAL A 200 -9.22 1.91 1.20
N PRO A 201 -10.26 1.28 1.79
CA PRO A 201 -10.30 -0.17 1.92
C PRO A 201 -10.33 -0.83 0.54
N MET A 202 -9.21 -1.38 0.10
CA MET A 202 -9.09 -2.15 -1.13
C MET A 202 -9.05 -3.65 -0.79
N ARG A 203 -9.72 -4.46 -1.59
CA ARG A 203 -9.58 -5.91 -1.49
C ARG A 203 -8.25 -6.34 -2.11
N ASP A 204 -7.77 -7.50 -1.67
CA ASP A 204 -6.55 -8.10 -2.21
C ASP A 204 -6.86 -8.76 -3.56
N TYR A 205 -6.64 -8.01 -4.62
CA TYR A 205 -6.76 -8.48 -6.00
C TYR A 205 -5.37 -8.68 -6.60
N PRO A 206 -5.22 -9.64 -7.52
CA PRO A 206 -3.95 -9.86 -8.20
C PRO A 206 -3.57 -8.71 -9.16
N ASP A 207 -4.53 -7.88 -9.56
CA ASP A 207 -4.33 -6.72 -10.45
C ASP A 207 -4.71 -5.42 -9.73
N ASP A 208 -3.88 -4.38 -9.91
CA ASP A 208 -4.09 -3.04 -9.36
C ASP A 208 -5.40 -2.41 -9.82
N VAL A 209 -5.78 -2.69 -11.08
CA VAL A 209 -7.01 -2.14 -11.68
C VAL A 209 -8.23 -2.74 -11.01
N ASP A 210 -8.25 -4.04 -10.78
CA ASP A 210 -9.36 -4.69 -10.07
C ASP A 210 -9.55 -4.08 -8.67
N ALA A 211 -8.44 -3.82 -7.96
CA ALA A 211 -8.47 -3.23 -6.63
C ALA A 211 -9.02 -1.80 -6.63
N ILE A 212 -8.55 -0.92 -7.52
CA ILE A 212 -9.01 0.47 -7.59
C ILE A 212 -10.44 0.59 -8.11
N VAL A 213 -10.83 -0.26 -9.06
CA VAL A 213 -12.19 -0.28 -9.62
C VAL A 213 -13.19 -0.75 -8.57
N ASP A 214 -12.90 -1.86 -7.86
CA ASP A 214 -13.77 -2.35 -6.78
C ASP A 214 -13.90 -1.31 -5.64
N ALA A 215 -12.79 -0.69 -5.26
CA ALA A 215 -12.80 0.34 -4.24
C ALA A 215 -13.60 1.58 -4.69
N ALA A 216 -13.36 2.08 -5.91
CA ALA A 216 -14.08 3.22 -6.45
C ALA A 216 -15.59 2.94 -6.58
N TRP A 217 -15.95 1.75 -7.05
CA TRP A 217 -17.36 1.33 -7.17
C TRP A 217 -18.08 1.31 -5.82
N ARG A 218 -17.45 0.74 -4.79
CA ARG A 218 -18.04 0.64 -3.44
C ARG A 218 -18.15 2.00 -2.72
N HIS A 219 -17.25 2.93 -3.02
CA HIS A 219 -17.23 4.25 -2.38
C HIS A 219 -17.90 5.34 -3.21
N GLY A 220 -18.50 4.99 -4.37
CA GLY A 220 -19.23 5.93 -5.21
C GLY A 220 -18.36 7.03 -5.82
N LEU A 221 -17.10 6.72 -6.11
CA LEU A 221 -16.12 7.65 -6.69
C LEU A 221 -16.25 7.76 -8.20
#